data_80ef1f811d9874b1a0f51cabc2fd86dd
#
_entry.id   80ef1f811d9874b1a0f51cabc2fd86dd
#
_cell.length_a   1.000
_cell.length_b   1.000
_cell.length_c   1.000
_cell.angle_alpha   90.00
_cell.angle_beta   90.00
_cell.angle_gamma   90.00
#
_symmetry.space_group_name_H-M   'P 1'
#
loop_
_entity.id
_entity.type
_entity.pdbx_description
1 polymer ?
#
loop_
_entity_poly.entity_id
_entity_poly.type
_entity_poly.pdbx_seq_one_letter_code
_entity_poly.pdbx_strand_id
1 'polypeptide(L)'
;MGFLCTFINHTKEKQNKTTSMKKICLMFVGLLLLNFVQAQETFQVNGVGDKRDGCYAFTNATIVKDAQTTIKNATLVIRDGKIIAVGEGVAVPADAVVVDCKDKFIYPSFIDAYTDYGMPQQQRAQAGFSFGGPSQLTNNQKGAYGWNQSLKSDVEGHKLFSVDDAKAKSFRETGFGAVLTHQKDGIVRGTGAVVALANNKDNFVVIKEKAASLLSFNKGTSSQTYPSSLMGSIALLRQTYLDAAWYKNNPAATGLQGDGVNITLQSFN
;
A
#
# COMPACT_ATOMS: atom_id res chain seq x y z
N MET A 1 78.09 -46.20 -10.63
CA MET A 1 76.89 -46.00 -11.51
C MET A 1 75.56 -46.21 -10.76
N GLY A 2 75.59 -46.56 -9.48
CA GLY A 2 74.39 -46.85 -8.68
C GLY A 2 73.74 -45.63 -7.96
N PHE A 3 74.54 -44.57 -7.66
CA PHE A 3 74.02 -43.42 -6.87
C PHE A 3 73.23 -42.40 -7.67
N LEU A 4 73.35 -42.31 -8.98
CA LEU A 4 72.66 -41.37 -9.83
C LEU A 4 71.18 -41.82 -10.16
N CYS A 5 70.96 -43.15 -10.23
CA CYS A 5 69.67 -43.73 -10.50
C CYS A 5 68.66 -43.56 -9.34
N THR A 6 69.18 -43.59 -8.10
CA THR A 6 68.30 -43.47 -6.89
C THR A 6 67.80 -42.01 -6.70
N PHE A 7 68.61 -41.02 -7.06
CA PHE A 7 68.21 -39.61 -6.98
C PHE A 7 67.21 -39.20 -8.04
N ILE A 8 67.31 -39.78 -9.24
CA ILE A 8 66.35 -39.48 -10.34
C ILE A 8 64.94 -40.09 -10.05
N ASN A 9 64.92 -41.25 -9.45
CA ASN A 9 63.66 -41.88 -9.06
C ASN A 9 62.94 -41.12 -7.90
N HIS A 10 63.70 -40.63 -6.92
CA HIS A 10 63.16 -39.90 -5.80
C HIS A 10 62.61 -38.52 -6.23
N THR A 11 63.27 -37.86 -7.21
CA THR A 11 62.74 -36.59 -7.75
C THR A 11 61.54 -36.77 -8.65
N LYS A 12 61.49 -37.84 -9.45
CA LYS A 12 60.29 -38.16 -10.25
C LYS A 12 59.08 -38.53 -9.40
N GLU A 13 59.27 -39.26 -8.29
CA GLU A 13 58.17 -39.62 -7.38
C GLU A 13 57.63 -38.40 -6.61
N LYS A 14 58.52 -37.48 -6.20
CA LYS A 14 58.13 -36.21 -5.56
C LYS A 14 57.39 -35.29 -6.52
N GLN A 15 57.82 -35.24 -7.81
CA GLN A 15 57.15 -34.44 -8.84
C GLN A 15 55.75 -35.01 -9.20
N ASN A 16 55.59 -36.33 -9.25
CA ASN A 16 54.29 -36.96 -9.51
C ASN A 16 53.32 -36.78 -8.35
N LYS A 17 53.77 -36.82 -7.08
CA LYS A 17 52.92 -36.53 -5.92
C LYS A 17 52.49 -35.06 -5.88
N THR A 18 53.37 -34.10 -6.20
CA THR A 18 53.02 -32.67 -6.24
C THR A 18 52.09 -32.33 -7.38
N THR A 19 52.18 -32.95 -8.54
CA THR A 19 51.26 -32.77 -9.67
C THR A 19 49.91 -33.44 -9.39
N SER A 20 49.85 -34.54 -8.68
CA SER A 20 48.59 -35.19 -8.23
C SER A 20 47.87 -34.33 -7.20
N MET A 21 48.60 -33.79 -6.20
CA MET A 21 47.99 -32.89 -5.20
C MET A 21 47.45 -31.60 -5.82
N LYS A 22 48.16 -31.00 -6.79
CA LYS A 22 47.70 -29.82 -7.52
C LYS A 22 46.41 -30.11 -8.29
N LYS A 23 46.31 -31.27 -8.93
CA LYS A 23 45.06 -31.71 -9.62
C LYS A 23 43.90 -31.92 -8.65
N ILE A 24 44.15 -32.52 -7.50
CA ILE A 24 43.17 -32.71 -6.45
C ILE A 24 42.71 -31.38 -5.86
N CYS A 25 43.61 -30.43 -5.57
CA CYS A 25 43.26 -29.09 -5.14
C CYS A 25 42.48 -28.32 -6.20
N LEU A 26 42.83 -28.43 -7.47
CA LEU A 26 42.09 -27.79 -8.56
C LEU A 26 40.66 -28.37 -8.70
N MET A 27 40.54 -29.67 -8.51
CA MET A 27 39.21 -30.34 -8.51
C MET A 27 38.35 -29.94 -7.32
N PHE A 28 38.95 -29.75 -6.14
CA PHE A 28 38.26 -29.27 -4.94
C PHE A 28 37.84 -27.81 -5.07
N VAL A 29 38.69 -26.94 -5.65
CA VAL A 29 38.33 -25.54 -5.94
C VAL A 29 37.21 -25.47 -6.97
N GLY A 30 37.25 -26.30 -8.01
CA GLY A 30 36.19 -26.41 -8.99
C GLY A 30 34.87 -26.86 -8.37
N LEU A 31 34.89 -27.83 -7.43
CA LEU A 31 33.71 -28.32 -6.71
C LEU A 31 33.15 -27.24 -5.75
N LEU A 32 34.01 -26.43 -5.14
CA LEU A 32 33.60 -25.29 -4.28
C LEU A 32 32.98 -24.17 -5.11
N LEU A 33 33.44 -23.90 -6.31
CA LEU A 33 32.88 -22.88 -7.21
C LEU A 33 31.48 -23.27 -7.73
N LEU A 34 31.19 -24.56 -7.86
CA LEU A 34 29.86 -25.04 -8.26
C LEU A 34 28.76 -24.73 -7.23
N ASN A 35 29.12 -24.53 -5.96
CA ASN A 35 28.15 -24.14 -4.92
C ASN A 35 27.80 -22.63 -4.95
N PHE A 36 28.52 -21.80 -5.69
CA PHE A 36 28.22 -20.38 -5.85
C PHE A 36 27.30 -20.08 -7.05
N VAL A 37 27.01 -21.08 -7.87
CA VAL A 37 25.98 -20.93 -8.91
C VAL A 37 24.62 -21.17 -8.26
N GLN A 38 24.22 -20.26 -7.38
CA GLN A 38 22.82 -20.10 -7.04
C GLN A 38 22.16 -19.56 -8.30
N ALA A 39 21.27 -20.34 -8.87
CA ALA A 39 20.43 -19.87 -9.94
C ALA A 39 19.75 -18.58 -9.45
N GLN A 40 20.01 -17.45 -10.11
CA GLN A 40 19.27 -16.24 -9.83
C GLN A 40 17.80 -16.59 -9.99
N GLU A 41 17.00 -16.33 -8.97
CA GLU A 41 15.55 -16.40 -9.11
C GLU A 41 15.17 -15.49 -10.27
N THR A 42 14.86 -16.09 -11.40
CA THR A 42 14.33 -15.36 -12.54
C THR A 42 12.93 -14.91 -12.14
N PHE A 43 12.82 -13.67 -11.71
CA PHE A 43 11.51 -13.04 -11.53
C PHE A 43 10.77 -13.16 -12.87
N GLN A 44 9.63 -13.82 -12.85
CA GLN A 44 8.76 -13.92 -14.01
C GLN A 44 8.18 -12.52 -14.30
N VAL A 45 8.87 -11.73 -15.09
CA VAL A 45 8.44 -10.37 -15.46
C VAL A 45 7.16 -10.41 -16.32
N ASN A 46 6.90 -11.51 -17.02
CA ASN A 46 5.71 -11.75 -17.86
C ASN A 46 5.14 -13.17 -17.67
N GLY A 47 5.42 -13.82 -16.55
CA GLY A 47 4.92 -15.15 -16.25
C GLY A 47 3.43 -15.14 -15.93
N VAL A 48 2.74 -16.18 -16.34
CA VAL A 48 1.40 -16.49 -15.80
C VAL A 48 1.57 -16.63 -14.30
N GLY A 49 0.84 -15.83 -13.50
CA GLY A 49 0.90 -15.90 -12.03
C GLY A 49 0.70 -17.34 -11.55
N ASP A 50 1.49 -17.77 -10.56
CA ASP A 50 1.37 -19.12 -10.01
C ASP A 50 -0.03 -19.28 -9.40
N LYS A 51 -0.87 -20.07 -10.04
CA LYS A 51 -2.23 -20.34 -9.57
C LYS A 51 -2.26 -21.06 -8.21
N ARG A 52 -1.15 -21.64 -7.79
CA ARG A 52 -1.06 -22.33 -6.49
C ARG A 52 -1.13 -21.38 -5.32
N ASP A 53 -0.70 -20.14 -5.48
CA ASP A 53 -0.74 -19.12 -4.41
C ASP A 53 -2.13 -18.50 -4.22
N GLY A 54 -3.06 -18.77 -5.11
CA GLY A 54 -4.40 -18.18 -5.07
C GLY A 54 -5.38 -18.87 -4.13
N CYS A 55 -5.15 -20.11 -3.71
CA CYS A 55 -6.09 -20.89 -2.91
C CYS A 55 -5.48 -21.39 -1.60
N TYR A 56 -6.09 -21.01 -0.49
CA TYR A 56 -5.70 -21.43 0.86
C TYR A 56 -6.87 -22.07 1.58
N ALA A 57 -6.62 -23.15 2.33
CA ALA A 57 -7.59 -23.78 3.20
C ALA A 57 -7.05 -23.84 4.63
N PHE A 58 -7.67 -23.10 5.53
CA PHE A 58 -7.37 -23.10 6.96
C PHE A 58 -8.30 -24.10 7.64
N THR A 59 -7.75 -25.21 8.12
CA THR A 59 -8.52 -26.34 8.66
C THR A 59 -8.44 -26.40 10.18
N ASN A 60 -9.41 -27.09 10.81
CA ASN A 60 -9.46 -27.37 12.26
C ASN A 60 -9.50 -26.13 13.15
N ALA A 61 -9.86 -24.96 12.61
CA ALA A 61 -9.91 -23.70 13.37
C ALA A 61 -11.21 -23.54 14.14
N THR A 62 -11.17 -22.72 15.19
CA THR A 62 -12.37 -22.11 15.76
C THR A 62 -12.59 -20.77 15.08
N ILE A 63 -13.65 -20.66 14.25
CA ILE A 63 -13.94 -19.47 13.46
C ILE A 63 -15.03 -18.66 14.14
N VAL A 64 -14.70 -17.43 14.54
CA VAL A 64 -15.65 -16.46 15.06
C VAL A 64 -16.12 -15.60 13.90
N LYS A 65 -17.33 -15.85 13.42
CA LYS A 65 -17.89 -15.18 12.24
C LYS A 65 -18.43 -13.80 12.60
N ASP A 66 -19.10 -13.73 13.73
CA ASP A 66 -19.68 -12.51 14.32
C ASP A 66 -19.78 -12.67 15.84
N ALA A 67 -20.34 -11.66 16.54
CA ALA A 67 -20.44 -11.66 17.99
C ALA A 67 -21.30 -12.81 18.57
N GLN A 68 -22.19 -13.40 17.76
CA GLN A 68 -23.12 -14.45 18.17
C GLN A 68 -22.74 -15.82 17.62
N THR A 69 -21.97 -15.86 16.52
CA THR A 69 -21.72 -17.08 15.76
C THR A 69 -20.27 -17.50 15.84
N THR A 70 -20.04 -18.62 16.53
CA THR A 70 -18.72 -19.27 16.60
C THR A 70 -18.84 -20.70 16.08
N ILE A 71 -18.00 -21.08 15.12
CA ILE A 71 -17.99 -22.41 14.51
C ILE A 71 -16.69 -23.10 14.95
N LYS A 72 -16.80 -24.24 15.64
CA LYS A 72 -15.66 -25.02 16.09
C LYS A 72 -15.26 -26.03 15.03
N ASN A 73 -13.99 -26.43 15.01
CA ASN A 73 -13.45 -27.41 14.07
C ASN A 73 -13.83 -27.13 12.61
N ALA A 74 -13.79 -25.86 12.23
CA ALA A 74 -14.24 -25.37 10.94
C ALA A 74 -13.08 -25.22 9.95
N THR A 75 -13.43 -25.20 8.68
CA THR A 75 -12.52 -24.94 7.57
C THR A 75 -12.92 -23.63 6.91
N LEU A 76 -11.92 -22.76 6.66
CA LEU A 76 -12.05 -21.53 5.88
C LEU A 76 -11.27 -21.70 4.59
N VAL A 77 -11.95 -21.57 3.45
CA VAL A 77 -11.31 -21.60 2.12
C VAL A 77 -11.31 -20.21 1.53
N ILE A 78 -10.12 -19.75 1.18
CA ILE A 78 -9.89 -18.46 0.52
C ILE A 78 -9.30 -18.70 -0.86
N ARG A 79 -9.86 -18.06 -1.90
CA ARG A 79 -9.33 -18.09 -3.27
C ARG A 79 -9.27 -16.67 -3.82
N ASP A 80 -8.12 -16.28 -4.35
CA ASP A 80 -7.88 -14.95 -4.93
C ASP A 80 -8.31 -13.80 -3.99
N GLY A 81 -7.98 -13.92 -2.71
CA GLY A 81 -8.31 -12.94 -1.67
C GLY A 81 -9.78 -12.90 -1.26
N LYS A 82 -10.62 -13.84 -1.73
CA LYS A 82 -12.04 -13.94 -1.39
C LYS A 82 -12.34 -15.21 -0.62
N ILE A 83 -13.20 -15.10 0.37
CA ILE A 83 -13.74 -16.26 1.09
C ILE A 83 -14.71 -17.00 0.16
N ILE A 84 -14.38 -18.25 -0.16
CA ILE A 84 -15.22 -19.14 -1.00
C ILE A 84 -16.18 -19.92 -0.14
N ALA A 85 -15.67 -20.48 0.98
CA ALA A 85 -16.46 -21.28 1.88
C ALA A 85 -15.96 -21.18 3.31
N VAL A 86 -16.89 -21.26 4.27
CA VAL A 86 -16.58 -21.31 5.70
C VAL A 86 -17.61 -22.18 6.42
N GLY A 87 -17.17 -23.12 7.23
CA GLY A 87 -18.06 -23.98 7.99
C GLY A 87 -17.42 -25.29 8.43
N GLU A 88 -18.20 -26.11 9.11
CA GLU A 88 -17.82 -27.48 9.43
C GLU A 88 -17.93 -28.37 8.18
N GLY A 89 -16.97 -29.29 7.99
CA GLY A 89 -17.01 -30.25 6.88
C GLY A 89 -16.89 -29.66 5.48
N VAL A 90 -16.41 -28.43 5.34
CA VAL A 90 -16.13 -27.83 4.02
C VAL A 90 -15.05 -28.62 3.29
N ALA A 91 -15.34 -29.02 2.05
CA ALA A 91 -14.39 -29.73 1.21
C ALA A 91 -13.18 -28.84 0.89
N VAL A 92 -11.99 -29.37 1.10
CA VAL A 92 -10.74 -28.68 0.77
C VAL A 92 -10.46 -28.89 -0.73
N PRO A 93 -10.31 -27.82 -1.52
CA PRO A 93 -9.94 -27.97 -2.93
C PRO A 93 -8.57 -28.64 -3.09
N ALA A 94 -8.43 -29.48 -4.12
CA ALA A 94 -7.19 -30.24 -4.34
C ALA A 94 -5.97 -29.34 -4.67
N ASP A 95 -6.22 -28.11 -5.15
CA ASP A 95 -5.22 -27.10 -5.48
C ASP A 95 -4.95 -26.13 -4.32
N ALA A 96 -5.57 -26.31 -3.15
CA ALA A 96 -5.41 -25.42 -2.02
C ALA A 96 -4.15 -25.76 -1.20
N VAL A 97 -3.46 -24.70 -0.76
CA VAL A 97 -2.44 -24.80 0.28
C VAL A 97 -3.14 -24.99 1.63
N VAL A 98 -2.97 -26.16 2.25
CA VAL A 98 -3.63 -26.49 3.52
C VAL A 98 -2.79 -26.01 4.70
N VAL A 99 -3.42 -25.22 5.58
CA VAL A 99 -2.83 -24.74 6.83
C VAL A 99 -3.65 -25.31 8.00
N ASP A 100 -3.03 -26.15 8.82
CA ASP A 100 -3.68 -26.66 10.03
C ASP A 100 -3.69 -25.57 11.11
N CYS A 101 -4.89 -25.18 11.53
CA CYS A 101 -5.15 -24.18 12.54
C CYS A 101 -5.75 -24.77 13.82
N LYS A 102 -5.41 -26.04 14.13
CA LYS A 102 -5.84 -26.68 15.37
C LYS A 102 -5.54 -25.81 16.59
N ASP A 103 -6.50 -25.67 17.46
CA ASP A 103 -6.45 -24.85 18.69
C ASP A 103 -6.24 -23.34 18.45
N LYS A 104 -6.40 -22.87 17.21
CA LYS A 104 -6.33 -21.46 16.86
C LYS A 104 -7.71 -20.89 16.57
N PHE A 105 -7.82 -19.56 16.77
CA PHE A 105 -9.02 -18.79 16.47
C PHE A 105 -8.80 -17.96 15.22
N ILE A 106 -9.82 -17.88 14.37
CA ILE A 106 -9.86 -17.00 13.21
C ILE A 106 -10.98 -15.98 13.43
N TYR A 107 -10.63 -14.69 13.38
CA TYR A 107 -11.53 -13.57 13.51
C TYR A 107 -11.57 -12.74 12.22
N PRO A 108 -12.67 -12.03 11.92
CA PRO A 108 -12.65 -10.95 10.95
C PRO A 108 -11.62 -9.87 11.37
N SER A 109 -10.90 -9.33 10.40
CA SER A 109 -9.98 -8.24 10.67
C SER A 109 -10.72 -6.93 10.98
N PHE A 110 -10.09 -6.05 11.76
CA PHE A 110 -10.57 -4.70 11.95
C PHE A 110 -10.36 -3.85 10.69
N ILE A 111 -11.21 -2.83 10.55
CA ILE A 111 -11.09 -1.82 9.49
C ILE A 111 -10.94 -0.47 10.18
N ASP A 112 -9.83 0.24 9.93
CA ASP A 112 -9.69 1.64 10.36
C ASP A 112 -10.34 2.55 9.35
N ALA A 113 -11.40 3.24 9.77
CA ALA A 113 -12.18 4.13 8.90
C ALA A 113 -11.60 5.56 8.80
N TYR A 114 -10.50 5.87 9.48
CA TYR A 114 -9.96 7.24 9.54
C TYR A 114 -8.45 7.27 9.75
N THR A 115 -7.69 7.05 8.70
CA THR A 115 -6.22 7.08 8.74
C THR A 115 -5.63 7.93 7.61
N ASP A 116 -4.35 8.25 7.75
CA ASP A 116 -3.49 8.85 6.73
C ASP A 116 -2.37 7.88 6.30
N TYR A 117 -2.60 6.57 6.46
CA TYR A 117 -1.68 5.53 6.02
C TYR A 117 -1.33 5.69 4.53
N GLY A 118 -0.05 5.70 4.21
CA GLY A 118 0.43 5.83 2.84
C GLY A 118 0.21 7.21 2.19
N MET A 119 -0.26 8.22 2.96
CA MET A 119 -0.42 9.56 2.45
C MET A 119 0.85 10.40 2.66
N PRO A 120 1.19 11.29 1.71
CA PRO A 120 2.30 12.22 1.87
C PRO A 120 2.05 13.17 3.04
N GLN A 121 3.11 13.42 3.82
CA GLN A 121 3.05 14.40 4.91
C GLN A 121 2.91 15.81 4.35
N GLN A 122 1.89 16.52 4.80
CA GLN A 122 1.69 17.92 4.42
C GLN A 122 2.49 18.83 5.34
N GLN A 123 3.39 19.60 4.75
CA GLN A 123 4.13 20.63 5.48
C GLN A 123 3.35 21.94 5.40
N ARG A 124 3.18 22.61 6.55
CA ARG A 124 2.72 24.01 6.56
C ARG A 124 3.79 24.86 5.88
N ALA A 125 3.43 25.59 4.83
CA ALA A 125 4.28 26.65 4.35
C ALA A 125 4.56 27.59 5.54
N GLN A 126 5.83 27.83 5.86
CA GLN A 126 6.18 28.82 6.86
C GLN A 126 5.63 30.16 6.36
N ALA A 127 4.63 30.67 7.06
CA ALA A 127 4.15 32.03 6.81
C ALA A 127 5.31 32.96 7.15
N GLY A 128 5.92 33.56 6.14
CA GLY A 128 6.85 34.65 6.35
C GLY A 128 6.12 35.77 7.12
N PHE A 129 6.82 36.45 8.02
CA PHE A 129 6.29 37.59 8.73
C PHE A 129 5.85 38.65 7.68
N SER A 130 4.56 38.79 7.48
CA SER A 130 3.96 39.80 6.63
C SER A 130 3.19 40.78 7.53
N PHE A 131 3.54 42.05 7.48
CA PHE A 131 2.87 43.10 8.23
C PHE A 131 1.43 43.40 7.77
N GLY A 132 1.04 42.90 6.59
CA GLY A 132 -0.35 42.89 6.14
C GLY A 132 -0.76 41.43 5.97
N GLY A 133 -1.60 40.88 6.82
CA GLY A 133 -2.00 39.49 6.78
C GLY A 133 -2.28 38.96 5.36
N PRO A 134 -2.19 37.64 5.11
CA PRO A 134 -2.41 37.07 3.79
C PRO A 134 -3.79 37.50 3.28
N SER A 135 -3.86 37.96 2.04
CA SER A 135 -5.13 38.35 1.41
C SER A 135 -6.09 37.18 1.43
N GLN A 136 -7.31 37.42 1.91
CA GLN A 136 -8.38 36.42 1.98
C GLN A 136 -8.78 35.85 0.62
N LEU A 137 -8.60 36.65 -0.43
CA LEU A 137 -9.09 36.37 -1.78
C LEU A 137 -7.99 35.85 -2.72
N THR A 138 -6.72 35.89 -2.30
CA THR A 138 -5.62 35.38 -3.12
C THR A 138 -5.34 33.91 -2.79
N ASN A 139 -5.46 33.06 -3.81
CA ASN A 139 -5.00 31.69 -3.76
C ASN A 139 -3.67 31.59 -4.54
N ASN A 140 -2.63 31.00 -3.93
CA ASN A 140 -1.33 30.80 -4.57
C ASN A 140 -1.35 29.63 -5.57
N GLN A 141 -2.44 28.87 -5.64
CA GLN A 141 -2.59 27.79 -6.62
C GLN A 141 -2.97 28.38 -7.97
N LYS A 142 -2.28 27.93 -9.01
CA LYS A 142 -2.60 28.31 -10.39
C LYS A 142 -3.69 27.39 -10.95
N GLY A 143 -4.59 27.95 -11.75
CA GLY A 143 -5.65 27.23 -12.41
C GLY A 143 -7.04 27.53 -11.86
N ALA A 144 -8.04 26.75 -12.30
CA ALA A 144 -9.45 26.90 -11.91
C ALA A 144 -9.73 26.26 -10.54
N TYR A 145 -9.06 26.73 -9.51
CA TYR A 145 -9.25 26.26 -8.13
C TYR A 145 -10.23 27.16 -7.37
N GLY A 146 -10.80 26.61 -6.32
CA GLY A 146 -11.63 27.39 -5.42
C GLY A 146 -10.85 28.52 -4.75
N TRP A 147 -11.56 29.57 -4.37
CA TRP A 147 -10.99 30.76 -3.73
C TRP A 147 -10.40 30.50 -2.34
N ASN A 148 -10.71 29.37 -1.71
CA ASN A 148 -10.24 29.03 -0.37
C ASN A 148 -9.34 27.79 -0.40
N GLN A 149 -8.12 27.92 0.13
CA GLN A 149 -7.11 26.85 0.17
C GLN A 149 -7.50 25.66 1.06
N SER A 150 -8.51 25.81 1.92
CA SER A 150 -9.02 24.71 2.75
C SER A 150 -9.99 23.80 2.00
N LEU A 151 -10.40 24.20 0.78
CA LEU A 151 -11.28 23.41 -0.09
C LEU A 151 -10.39 22.61 -1.06
N LYS A 152 -10.22 21.34 -0.80
CA LYS A 152 -9.38 20.40 -1.58
C LYS A 152 -10.23 19.23 -2.11
N SER A 153 -11.40 19.54 -2.60
CA SER A 153 -12.36 18.53 -3.10
C SER A 153 -11.87 17.77 -4.32
N ASP A 154 -10.96 18.37 -5.09
CA ASP A 154 -10.27 17.80 -6.25
C ASP A 154 -9.20 16.76 -5.89
N VAL A 155 -8.82 16.66 -4.61
CA VAL A 155 -7.81 15.69 -4.17
C VAL A 155 -8.40 14.29 -4.15
N GLU A 156 -7.78 13.40 -4.89
CA GLU A 156 -8.13 11.97 -4.94
C GLU A 156 -7.10 11.15 -4.16
N GLY A 157 -7.51 10.61 -3.01
CA GLY A 157 -6.61 9.91 -2.09
C GLY A 157 -5.87 8.73 -2.73
N HIS A 158 -6.53 7.97 -3.62
CA HIS A 158 -5.90 6.83 -4.28
C HIS A 158 -4.72 7.23 -5.20
N LYS A 159 -4.71 8.46 -5.73
CA LYS A 159 -3.61 8.97 -6.57
C LYS A 159 -2.39 9.42 -5.75
N LEU A 160 -2.60 9.74 -4.50
CA LEU A 160 -1.54 10.16 -3.57
C LEU A 160 -0.99 9.00 -2.75
N PHE A 161 -1.69 7.89 -2.75
CA PHE A 161 -1.39 6.73 -1.92
C PHE A 161 -0.11 6.04 -2.38
N SER A 162 0.72 5.66 -1.42
CA SER A 162 1.89 4.80 -1.60
C SER A 162 2.01 3.83 -0.43
N VAL A 163 2.32 2.57 -0.73
CA VAL A 163 2.47 1.52 0.29
C VAL A 163 3.66 1.81 1.21
N ASP A 164 3.43 1.72 2.51
CA ASP A 164 4.46 1.73 3.54
C ASP A 164 4.41 0.37 4.26
N ASP A 165 5.29 -0.54 3.86
CA ASP A 165 5.30 -1.92 4.37
C ASP A 165 5.50 -2.00 5.89
N ALA A 166 6.29 -1.10 6.47
CA ALA A 166 6.56 -1.08 7.89
C ALA A 166 5.30 -0.70 8.68
N LYS A 167 4.60 0.35 8.25
CA LYS A 167 3.32 0.75 8.85
C LYS A 167 2.24 -0.29 8.59
N ALA A 168 2.14 -0.85 7.37
CA ALA A 168 1.20 -1.92 7.06
C ALA A 168 1.40 -3.13 7.99
N LYS A 169 2.65 -3.52 8.23
CA LYS A 169 2.98 -4.60 9.16
C LYS A 169 2.49 -4.29 10.58
N SER A 170 2.76 -3.08 11.08
CA SER A 170 2.31 -2.64 12.41
C SER A 170 0.78 -2.71 12.55
N PHE A 171 0.03 -2.26 11.55
CA PHE A 171 -1.44 -2.37 11.53
C PHE A 171 -1.90 -3.84 11.54
N ARG A 172 -1.27 -4.71 10.74
CA ARG A 172 -1.62 -6.14 10.70
C ARG A 172 -1.36 -6.84 12.04
N GLU A 173 -0.26 -6.49 12.72
CA GLU A 173 0.07 -7.03 14.04
C GLU A 173 -0.94 -6.64 15.11
N THR A 174 -1.66 -5.54 14.93
CA THR A 174 -2.76 -5.11 15.80
C THR A 174 -4.14 -5.59 15.33
N GLY A 175 -4.21 -6.40 14.26
CA GLY A 175 -5.44 -7.03 13.78
C GLY A 175 -6.21 -6.28 12.70
N PHE A 176 -5.66 -5.20 12.14
CA PHE A 176 -6.28 -4.50 11.01
C PHE A 176 -5.93 -5.19 9.69
N GLY A 177 -6.92 -5.36 8.80
CA GLY A 177 -6.75 -5.94 7.47
C GLY A 177 -6.90 -4.93 6.34
N ALA A 178 -7.70 -3.89 6.57
CA ALA A 178 -7.94 -2.82 5.61
C ALA A 178 -8.11 -1.49 6.33
N VAL A 179 -7.89 -0.40 5.60
CA VAL A 179 -8.04 0.96 6.12
C VAL A 179 -8.68 1.88 5.08
N LEU A 180 -9.46 2.86 5.54
CA LEU A 180 -9.86 4.01 4.73
C LEU A 180 -8.82 5.10 4.92
N THR A 181 -7.99 5.29 3.92
CA THR A 181 -6.93 6.29 3.95
C THR A 181 -7.30 7.54 3.16
N HIS A 182 -6.88 8.71 3.66
CA HIS A 182 -7.13 10.00 3.02
C HIS A 182 -6.12 11.04 3.47
N GLN A 183 -5.98 12.11 2.67
CA GLN A 183 -5.14 13.25 3.03
C GLN A 183 -5.79 14.04 4.17
N LYS A 184 -5.16 14.09 5.36
CA LYS A 184 -5.67 14.82 6.53
C LYS A 184 -5.36 16.32 6.47
N ASP A 185 -5.77 17.00 5.39
CA ASP A 185 -5.48 18.41 5.18
C ASP A 185 -6.66 19.17 4.57
N GLY A 186 -7.03 20.26 5.19
CA GLY A 186 -8.16 21.11 4.77
C GLY A 186 -9.49 20.75 5.42
N ILE A 187 -10.49 21.57 5.12
CA ILE A 187 -11.89 21.41 5.53
C ILE A 187 -12.59 20.42 4.61
N VAL A 188 -12.43 20.56 3.31
CA VAL A 188 -12.79 19.55 2.33
C VAL A 188 -11.49 18.86 1.93
N ARG A 189 -11.43 17.57 2.17
CA ARG A 189 -10.18 16.78 2.04
C ARG A 189 -10.12 15.95 0.78
N GLY A 190 -11.14 16.06 -0.06
CA GLY A 190 -11.27 15.23 -1.25
C GLY A 190 -11.76 13.81 -0.92
N THR A 191 -11.38 12.85 -1.73
CA THR A 191 -11.82 11.45 -1.61
C THR A 191 -10.79 10.59 -0.91
N GLY A 192 -11.27 9.72 -0.02
CA GLY A 192 -10.50 8.65 0.59
C GLY A 192 -10.59 7.36 -0.21
N ALA A 193 -9.56 6.53 -0.11
CA ALA A 193 -9.49 5.20 -0.71
C ALA A 193 -9.49 4.11 0.36
N VAL A 194 -10.18 3.00 0.10
CA VAL A 194 -10.06 1.79 0.91
C VAL A 194 -8.92 0.96 0.34
N VAL A 195 -7.95 0.65 1.19
CA VAL A 195 -6.78 -0.13 0.82
C VAL A 195 -6.61 -1.33 1.75
N ALA A 196 -6.16 -2.45 1.19
CA ALA A 196 -5.73 -3.60 1.98
C ALA A 196 -4.33 -3.34 2.55
N LEU A 197 -4.10 -3.82 3.75
CA LEU A 197 -2.77 -3.76 4.39
C LEU A 197 -1.90 -4.95 3.94
N ALA A 198 -1.88 -5.26 2.64
CA ALA A 198 -1.08 -6.33 2.07
C ALA A 198 0.31 -5.84 1.69
N ASN A 199 1.28 -6.74 1.70
CA ASN A 199 2.62 -6.47 1.17
C ASN A 199 2.61 -6.69 -0.34
N ASN A 200 2.19 -5.68 -1.09
CA ASN A 200 2.09 -5.71 -2.56
C ASN A 200 2.24 -4.29 -3.13
N LYS A 201 2.28 -4.17 -4.45
CA LYS A 201 2.36 -2.88 -5.14
C LYS A 201 1.08 -2.05 -4.93
N ASP A 202 1.22 -0.73 -4.95
CA ASP A 202 0.15 0.24 -4.68
C ASP A 202 -1.16 -0.09 -5.39
N ASN A 203 -1.11 -0.38 -6.68
CA ASN A 203 -2.30 -0.65 -7.50
C ASN A 203 -3.05 -1.95 -7.13
N PHE A 204 -2.36 -2.91 -6.50
CA PHE A 204 -2.97 -4.19 -6.14
C PHE A 204 -3.62 -4.18 -4.75
N VAL A 205 -3.24 -3.21 -3.92
CA VAL A 205 -3.80 -3.10 -2.56
C VAL A 205 -4.99 -2.16 -2.48
N VAL A 206 -5.25 -1.35 -3.51
CA VAL A 206 -6.43 -0.48 -3.56
C VAL A 206 -7.69 -1.31 -3.83
N ILE A 207 -8.57 -1.40 -2.82
CA ILE A 207 -9.86 -2.11 -2.92
C ILE A 207 -10.91 -1.21 -3.55
N LYS A 208 -10.93 0.08 -3.18
CA LYS A 208 -11.87 1.07 -3.69
C LYS A 208 -11.23 2.44 -3.74
N GLU A 209 -11.16 3.02 -4.93
CA GLU A 209 -10.46 4.29 -5.18
C GLU A 209 -11.15 5.49 -4.53
N LYS A 210 -12.46 5.61 -4.72
CA LYS A 210 -13.29 6.72 -4.21
C LYS A 210 -14.34 6.14 -3.27
N ALA A 211 -13.94 5.87 -2.03
CA ALA A 211 -14.81 5.22 -1.06
C ALA A 211 -15.72 6.19 -0.32
N ALA A 212 -15.19 7.36 0.02
CA ALA A 212 -15.92 8.41 0.74
C ALA A 212 -15.31 9.78 0.46
N SER A 213 -16.11 10.85 0.58
CA SER A 213 -15.62 12.23 0.65
C SER A 213 -15.40 12.60 2.12
N LEU A 214 -14.23 13.16 2.41
CA LEU A 214 -13.81 13.44 3.78
C LEU A 214 -13.87 14.93 4.08
N LEU A 215 -14.51 15.25 5.19
CA LEU A 215 -14.70 16.61 5.67
C LEU A 215 -14.11 16.78 7.07
N SER A 216 -13.70 17.99 7.40
CA SER A 216 -13.17 18.37 8.71
C SER A 216 -13.53 19.82 9.00
N PHE A 217 -13.42 20.24 10.26
CA PHE A 217 -13.51 21.66 10.63
C PHE A 217 -12.13 22.32 10.85
N ASN A 218 -11.06 21.60 10.49
CA ASN A 218 -9.71 22.11 10.56
C ASN A 218 -9.26 22.54 9.16
N LYS A 219 -8.83 23.80 9.03
CA LYS A 219 -8.36 24.37 7.76
C LYS A 219 -7.02 23.80 7.25
N GLY A 220 -6.36 22.96 8.06
CA GLY A 220 -5.12 22.28 7.67
C GLY A 220 -3.95 23.23 7.48
N THR A 221 -3.28 23.08 6.34
CA THR A 221 -2.09 23.88 5.97
C THR A 221 -2.41 25.22 5.35
N SER A 222 -3.69 25.58 5.18
CA SER A 222 -4.11 26.87 4.60
C SER A 222 -3.49 28.06 5.35
N SER A 223 -2.87 28.95 4.61
CA SER A 223 -2.30 30.22 5.14
C SER A 223 -3.34 31.32 5.25
N GLN A 224 -4.51 31.18 4.64
CA GLN A 224 -5.60 32.17 4.69
C GLN A 224 -6.14 32.32 6.11
N THR A 225 -6.56 33.53 6.50
CA THR A 225 -7.13 33.75 7.83
C THR A 225 -8.53 33.20 7.98
N TYR A 226 -9.31 33.19 6.90
CA TYR A 226 -10.67 32.59 6.91
C TYR A 226 -10.67 31.16 6.36
N PRO A 227 -11.38 30.24 7.02
CA PRO A 227 -12.09 30.41 8.28
C PRO A 227 -11.14 30.32 9.49
N SER A 228 -11.49 31.04 10.57
CA SER A 228 -10.76 31.03 11.84
C SER A 228 -11.55 30.36 12.98
N SER A 229 -12.79 30.01 12.74
CA SER A 229 -13.70 29.41 13.74
C SER A 229 -14.48 28.24 13.17
N LEU A 230 -15.08 27.44 14.07
CA LEU A 230 -15.98 26.36 13.70
C LEU A 230 -17.19 26.87 12.89
N MET A 231 -17.80 27.99 13.32
CA MET A 231 -18.90 28.61 12.60
C MET A 231 -18.50 29.06 11.19
N GLY A 232 -17.29 29.65 11.06
CA GLY A 232 -16.75 30.01 9.77
C GLY A 232 -16.53 28.80 8.86
N SER A 233 -16.06 27.68 9.40
CA SER A 233 -15.89 26.43 8.65
C SER A 233 -17.23 25.87 8.16
N ILE A 234 -18.26 25.92 9.00
CA ILE A 234 -19.62 25.50 8.62
C ILE A 234 -20.20 26.44 7.56
N ALA A 235 -20.02 27.74 7.71
CA ALA A 235 -20.47 28.72 6.73
C ALA A 235 -19.79 28.53 5.37
N LEU A 236 -18.46 28.30 5.37
CA LEU A 236 -17.70 27.99 4.17
C LEU A 236 -18.22 26.75 3.45
N LEU A 237 -18.45 25.65 4.19
CA LEU A 237 -19.00 24.41 3.62
C LEU A 237 -20.37 24.66 3.00
N ARG A 238 -21.29 25.31 3.74
CA ARG A 238 -22.64 25.60 3.22
C ARG A 238 -22.59 26.43 1.95
N GLN A 239 -21.76 27.49 1.94
CA GLN A 239 -21.58 28.31 0.75
C GLN A 239 -21.05 27.50 -0.42
N THR A 240 -20.04 26.67 -0.19
CA THR A 240 -19.44 25.83 -1.24
C THR A 240 -20.47 24.86 -1.86
N TYR A 241 -21.33 24.25 -1.05
CA TYR A 241 -22.40 23.40 -1.56
C TYR A 241 -23.43 24.17 -2.38
N LEU A 242 -23.78 25.39 -1.97
CA LEU A 242 -24.69 26.26 -2.75
C LEU A 242 -24.05 26.69 -4.06
N ASP A 243 -22.77 27.05 -4.04
CA ASP A 243 -22.02 27.42 -5.23
C ASP A 243 -21.89 26.21 -6.20
N ALA A 244 -21.65 25.02 -5.69
CA ALA A 244 -21.59 23.81 -6.49
C ALA A 244 -22.95 23.48 -7.13
N ALA A 245 -24.05 23.61 -6.38
CA ALA A 245 -25.39 23.42 -6.91
C ALA A 245 -25.72 24.46 -8.01
N TRP A 246 -25.34 25.71 -7.81
CA TRP A 246 -25.47 26.74 -8.83
C TRP A 246 -24.63 26.43 -10.07
N TYR A 247 -23.38 26.03 -9.88
CA TYR A 247 -22.45 25.64 -10.94
C TYR A 247 -22.99 24.49 -11.79
N LYS A 248 -23.56 23.47 -11.17
CA LYS A 248 -24.19 22.34 -11.85
C LYS A 248 -25.31 22.76 -12.78
N ASN A 249 -26.11 23.75 -12.36
CA ASN A 249 -27.28 24.24 -13.12
C ASN A 249 -26.91 25.28 -14.18
N ASN A 250 -25.68 25.82 -14.12
CA ASN A 250 -25.20 26.89 -14.99
C ASN A 250 -23.86 26.55 -15.62
N PRO A 251 -23.72 25.45 -16.38
CA PRO A 251 -22.44 25.01 -16.92
C PRO A 251 -21.81 26.00 -17.91
N ALA A 252 -22.63 26.87 -18.54
CA ALA A 252 -22.15 27.92 -19.44
C ALA A 252 -21.51 29.11 -18.69
N ALA A 253 -21.76 29.27 -17.40
CA ALA A 253 -21.13 30.32 -16.58
C ALA A 253 -19.59 30.13 -16.41
N THR A 254 -19.09 28.94 -16.72
CA THR A 254 -17.65 28.64 -16.74
C THR A 254 -16.91 29.23 -17.93
N GLY A 255 -17.62 29.64 -18.97
CA GLY A 255 -17.07 30.21 -20.19
C GLY A 255 -16.73 31.69 -20.10
N LEU A 256 -16.97 32.33 -18.97
CA LEU A 256 -16.61 33.72 -18.74
C LEU A 256 -15.08 33.81 -18.52
N GLN A 257 -14.40 34.25 -19.58
CA GLN A 257 -12.98 34.65 -19.58
C GLN A 257 -11.92 33.57 -19.69
N GLY A 258 -12.21 32.40 -20.24
CA GLY A 258 -11.16 31.43 -20.58
C GLY A 258 -10.58 30.62 -19.43
N ASP A 259 -11.18 30.67 -18.25
CA ASP A 259 -10.64 30.07 -17.03
C ASP A 259 -10.92 28.56 -16.87
N GLY A 260 -11.59 27.95 -17.84
CA GLY A 260 -11.83 26.52 -17.82
C GLY A 260 -12.81 26.04 -16.72
N VAL A 261 -12.76 24.77 -16.41
CA VAL A 261 -13.65 24.11 -15.45
C VAL A 261 -13.21 24.40 -14.02
N ASN A 262 -14.14 24.82 -13.15
CA ASN A 262 -13.86 24.90 -11.71
C ASN A 262 -13.88 23.50 -11.09
N ILE A 263 -12.69 22.90 -10.98
CA ILE A 263 -12.50 21.54 -10.50
C ILE A 263 -13.04 21.38 -9.08
N THR A 264 -12.85 22.38 -8.23
CA THR A 264 -13.30 22.37 -6.83
C THR A 264 -14.82 22.23 -6.77
N LEU A 265 -15.58 23.06 -7.51
CA LEU A 265 -17.03 22.99 -7.50
C LEU A 265 -17.56 21.77 -8.24
N GLN A 266 -16.89 21.34 -9.32
CA GLN A 266 -17.26 20.16 -10.06
C GLN A 266 -17.19 18.87 -9.21
N SER A 267 -16.21 18.77 -8.33
CA SER A 267 -16.03 17.57 -7.48
C SER A 267 -17.07 17.42 -6.36
N PHE A 268 -17.92 18.44 -6.13
CA PHE A 268 -19.08 18.38 -5.24
C PHE A 268 -20.36 17.87 -5.93
N ASN A 269 -20.38 17.79 -7.23
CA ASN A 269 -21.50 17.34 -8.05
C ASN A 269 -21.37 15.86 -8.41
#